data_4ef02e5f9405b8624dcf7c5671b06f64
#
_entry.id   4ef02e5f9405b8624dcf7c5671b06f64
#
_cell.length_a   1.000
_cell.length_b   1.000
_cell.length_c   1.000
_cell.angle_alpha   90.00
_cell.angle_beta   90.00
_cell.angle_gamma   90.00
#
_symmetry.space_group_name_H-M   'P 1'
#
loop_
_entity.id
_entity.type
_entity.pdbx_description
1 polymer ?
#
loop_
_entity_poly.entity_id
_entity_poly.type
_entity_poly.pdbx_seq_one_letter_code
_entity_poly.pdbx_strand_id
1 'polypeptide(L)'
;MKKVILLFGLSILIVITTVAPITLADDDDEREYIGHGRHDEEESPYEELGEVLGWGSVFLALGAGLPYPFRRFLPKLTEKLPIFKSRIISLIRLLTKKHVLLGLLAIALMVIHGWIMYLAEGELDGEGWLGIIAGSLFVIAIIPGSILIKNKRVKFARKFHTTTLIIAGLTVLIHVVV
;
A
#
# COMPACT_ATOMS: atom_id res chain seq x y z
N MET A 1 -18.41 -11.29 7.48
CA MET A 1 -17.59 -10.27 8.16
C MET A 1 -16.57 -10.87 9.12
N LYS A 2 -16.96 -11.76 10.05
CA LYS A 2 -16.00 -12.42 10.98
C LYS A 2 -14.87 -13.17 10.26
N LYS A 3 -15.17 -13.88 9.17
CA LYS A 3 -14.17 -14.62 8.36
C LYS A 3 -13.13 -13.71 7.68
N VAL A 4 -13.52 -12.52 7.23
CA VAL A 4 -12.61 -11.55 6.60
C VAL A 4 -11.66 -10.95 7.64
N ILE A 5 -12.16 -10.62 8.83
CA ILE A 5 -11.35 -10.10 9.94
C ILE A 5 -10.37 -11.19 10.43
N LEU A 6 -10.82 -12.44 10.49
CA LEU A 6 -9.98 -13.58 10.87
C LEU A 6 -8.86 -13.84 9.86
N LEU A 7 -9.17 -13.81 8.56
CA LEU A 7 -8.17 -13.98 7.49
C LEU A 7 -7.15 -12.83 7.49
N PHE A 8 -7.60 -11.62 7.76
CA PHE A 8 -6.73 -10.45 7.85
C PHE A 8 -5.84 -10.49 9.10
N GLY A 9 -6.39 -10.87 10.26
CA GLY A 9 -5.61 -11.09 11.48
C GLY A 9 -4.56 -12.19 11.30
N LEU A 10 -4.91 -13.25 10.58
CA LEU A 10 -4.00 -14.34 10.25
C LEU A 10 -2.88 -13.88 9.30
N SER A 11 -3.18 -13.05 8.29
CA SER A 11 -2.17 -12.47 7.40
C SER A 11 -1.18 -11.57 8.14
N ILE A 12 -1.67 -10.71 9.03
CA ILE A 12 -0.82 -9.85 9.87
C ILE A 12 0.05 -10.70 10.79
N LEU A 13 -0.51 -11.74 11.41
CA LEU A 13 0.23 -12.65 12.28
C LEU A 13 1.33 -13.40 11.52
N ILE A 14 1.04 -13.85 10.29
CA ILE A 14 2.03 -14.52 9.43
C ILE A 14 3.18 -13.54 9.09
N VAL A 15 2.89 -12.30 8.70
CA VAL A 15 3.91 -11.29 8.41
C VAL A 15 4.77 -11.00 9.64
N ILE A 16 4.18 -10.82 10.82
CA ILE A 16 4.93 -10.57 12.07
C ILE A 16 5.79 -11.78 12.44
N THR A 17 5.30 -13.00 12.29
CA THR A 17 6.04 -14.20 12.66
C THR A 17 7.13 -14.58 11.65
N THR A 18 7.04 -14.16 10.40
CA THR A 18 8.07 -14.42 9.39
C THR A 18 9.18 -13.36 9.39
N VAL A 19 8.89 -12.12 9.79
CA VAL A 19 9.89 -11.03 9.85
C VAL A 19 10.63 -11.00 11.19
N ALA A 20 9.99 -11.35 12.32
CA ALA A 20 10.59 -11.28 13.65
C ALA A 20 11.85 -12.16 13.88
N PRO A 21 11.98 -13.38 13.33
CA PRO A 21 13.19 -14.17 13.55
C PRO A 21 14.43 -13.70 12.78
N ILE A 22 14.27 -12.89 11.75
CA ILE A 22 15.38 -12.44 10.88
C ILE A 22 16.19 -11.33 11.55
N THR A 23 15.57 -10.53 12.41
CA THR A 23 16.20 -9.39 13.09
C THR A 23 17.00 -9.77 14.34
N LEU A 24 17.01 -11.05 14.77
CA LEU A 24 17.70 -11.52 15.98
C LEU A 24 18.94 -12.39 15.69
N ALA A 25 19.29 -12.61 14.43
CA ALA A 25 20.49 -13.32 14.02
C ALA A 25 21.53 -12.31 13.49
N ASP A 26 22.03 -11.48 14.38
CA ASP A 26 23.19 -10.63 14.13
C ASP A 26 24.41 -11.45 14.62
N ASP A 27 25.00 -12.23 13.73
CA ASP A 27 26.29 -12.85 13.95
C ASP A 27 27.33 -12.08 13.13
N ASP A 28 28.20 -11.39 13.87
CA ASP A 28 29.43 -10.73 13.41
C ASP A 28 30.34 -11.71 12.67
N ASP A 29 30.22 -11.82 11.36
CA ASP A 29 31.26 -12.40 10.51
C ASP A 29 31.73 -11.35 9.49
N GLU A 30 32.88 -10.73 9.83
CA GLU A 30 33.72 -9.95 8.91
C GLU A 30 34.00 -10.78 7.67
N ARG A 31 33.24 -10.59 6.59
CA ARG A 31 33.63 -11.03 5.24
C ARG A 31 34.29 -9.91 4.51
N GLU A 32 35.62 -10.05 4.45
CA GLU A 32 36.57 -9.31 3.64
C GLU A 32 36.05 -9.08 2.21
N TYR A 33 35.79 -7.83 1.88
CA TYR A 33 35.33 -7.37 0.55
C TYR A 33 36.51 -7.41 -0.42
N ILE A 34 36.65 -8.49 -1.19
CA ILE A 34 37.55 -8.53 -2.34
C ILE A 34 36.70 -8.60 -3.60
N GLY A 35 36.82 -7.55 -4.44
CA GLY A 35 36.54 -7.64 -5.87
C GLY A 35 35.47 -6.66 -6.39
N HIS A 36 35.88 -5.45 -6.73
CA HIS A 36 35.17 -4.59 -7.67
C HIS A 36 35.24 -5.23 -9.09
N GLY A 37 34.29 -6.11 -9.36
CA GLY A 37 33.93 -6.44 -10.74
C GLY A 37 32.71 -5.55 -11.10
N ARG A 38 32.85 -4.70 -12.13
CA ARG A 38 31.69 -4.15 -12.84
C ARG A 38 30.97 -5.35 -13.45
N HIS A 39 30.00 -5.90 -12.74
CA HIS A 39 28.97 -6.71 -13.35
C HIS A 39 28.02 -5.72 -14.01
N ASP A 40 27.82 -5.85 -15.31
CA ASP A 40 26.62 -5.36 -15.97
C ASP A 40 25.48 -6.03 -15.21
N GLU A 41 24.78 -5.24 -14.37
CA GLU A 41 23.70 -5.72 -13.50
C GLU A 41 22.54 -6.09 -14.42
N GLU A 42 22.49 -7.35 -14.85
CA GLU A 42 21.26 -7.92 -15.37
C GLU A 42 20.25 -7.86 -14.23
N GLU A 43 19.30 -6.92 -14.33
CA GLU A 43 18.20 -6.79 -13.36
C GLU A 43 17.61 -8.16 -13.08
N SER A 44 17.55 -8.55 -11.82
CA SER A 44 17.06 -9.87 -11.50
C SER A 44 15.57 -9.95 -11.87
N PRO A 45 15.06 -11.07 -12.37
CA PRO A 45 13.63 -11.24 -12.66
C PRO A 45 12.72 -10.95 -11.47
N TYR A 46 13.27 -10.99 -10.26
CA TYR A 46 12.57 -10.65 -9.02
C TYR A 46 12.40 -9.15 -8.85
N GLU A 47 13.38 -8.33 -9.25
CA GLU A 47 13.29 -6.87 -9.21
C GLU A 47 12.20 -6.36 -10.13
N GLU A 48 12.20 -6.76 -11.42
CA GLU A 48 11.18 -6.39 -12.38
C GLU A 48 9.76 -6.79 -11.89
N LEU A 49 9.62 -8.01 -11.36
CA LEU A 49 8.34 -8.44 -10.79
C LEU A 49 7.95 -7.61 -9.57
N GLY A 50 8.92 -7.29 -8.70
CA GLY A 50 8.73 -6.45 -7.53
C GLY A 50 8.20 -5.07 -7.91
N GLU A 51 8.83 -4.40 -8.88
CA GLU A 51 8.40 -3.10 -9.37
C GLU A 51 6.98 -3.11 -9.93
N VAL A 52 6.64 -4.08 -10.78
CA VAL A 52 5.29 -4.22 -11.36
C VAL A 52 4.23 -4.37 -10.25
N LEU A 53 4.51 -5.14 -9.21
CA LEU A 53 3.62 -5.31 -8.07
C LEU A 53 3.52 -4.04 -7.22
N GLY A 54 4.62 -3.31 -7.03
CA GLY A 54 4.67 -2.01 -6.37
C GLY A 54 3.75 -1.00 -7.07
N TRP A 55 3.96 -0.79 -8.37
CA TRP A 55 3.09 0.08 -9.17
C TRP A 55 1.63 -0.38 -9.19
N GLY A 56 1.39 -1.68 -9.29
CA GLY A 56 0.05 -2.28 -9.18
C GLY A 56 -0.65 -1.90 -7.88
N SER A 57 0.10 -1.96 -6.75
CA SER A 57 -0.41 -1.57 -5.44
C SER A 57 -0.77 -0.09 -5.38
N VAL A 58 0.08 0.79 -5.94
CA VAL A 58 -0.15 2.25 -6.01
C VAL A 58 -1.42 2.56 -6.81
N PHE A 59 -1.59 1.97 -8.00
CA PHE A 59 -2.80 2.20 -8.81
C PHE A 59 -4.08 1.72 -8.11
N LEU A 60 -4.05 0.59 -7.43
CA LEU A 60 -5.19 0.11 -6.64
C LEU A 60 -5.49 1.01 -5.44
N ALA A 61 -4.46 1.48 -4.73
CA ALA A 61 -4.61 2.40 -3.61
C ALA A 61 -5.19 3.75 -4.08
N LEU A 62 -4.71 4.30 -5.20
CA LEU A 62 -5.28 5.49 -5.84
C LEU A 62 -6.73 5.26 -6.23
N GLY A 63 -7.06 4.14 -6.89
CA GLY A 63 -8.44 3.79 -7.23
C GLY A 63 -9.37 3.72 -6.02
N ALA A 64 -8.87 3.22 -4.89
CA ALA A 64 -9.59 3.24 -3.63
C ALA A 64 -9.74 4.67 -3.05
N GLY A 65 -8.69 5.49 -3.09
CA GLY A 65 -8.65 6.83 -2.50
C GLY A 65 -9.40 7.91 -3.29
N LEU A 66 -9.36 7.84 -4.62
CA LEU A 66 -9.93 8.83 -5.54
C LEU A 66 -11.39 9.24 -5.27
N PRO A 67 -12.32 8.36 -4.85
CA PRO A 67 -13.71 8.76 -4.59
C PRO A 67 -13.84 9.89 -3.57
N TYR A 68 -12.92 10.01 -2.63
CA TYR A 68 -12.99 11.04 -1.58
C TYR A 68 -12.78 12.46 -2.13
N PRO A 69 -11.67 12.81 -2.78
CA PRO A 69 -11.47 14.14 -3.36
C PRO A 69 -12.44 14.40 -4.52
N PHE A 70 -12.71 13.41 -5.38
CA PHE A 70 -13.61 13.60 -6.51
C PHE A 70 -15.03 13.99 -6.11
N ARG A 71 -15.57 13.43 -5.04
CA ARG A 71 -16.89 13.83 -4.53
C ARG A 71 -16.94 15.30 -4.12
N ARG A 72 -15.85 15.84 -3.58
CA ARG A 72 -15.77 17.24 -3.18
C ARG A 72 -15.68 18.17 -4.39
N PHE A 73 -14.96 17.75 -5.43
CA PHE A 73 -14.77 18.54 -6.64
C PHE A 73 -15.81 18.25 -7.73
N LEU A 74 -16.64 17.23 -7.55
CA LEU A 74 -17.62 16.78 -8.54
C LEU A 74 -18.55 17.89 -9.06
N PRO A 75 -19.13 18.80 -8.24
CA PRO A 75 -19.96 19.88 -8.75
C PRO A 75 -19.24 20.75 -9.75
N LYS A 76 -18.02 21.23 -9.40
CA LYS A 76 -17.19 22.07 -10.27
C LYS A 76 -16.74 21.34 -11.54
N LEU A 77 -16.41 20.04 -11.41
CA LEU A 77 -15.96 19.23 -12.54
C LEU A 77 -17.08 18.98 -13.54
N THR A 78 -18.30 18.71 -13.07
CA THR A 78 -19.47 18.45 -13.92
C THR A 78 -20.03 19.71 -14.55
N GLU A 79 -19.81 20.89 -13.96
CA GLU A 79 -20.12 22.19 -14.54
C GLU A 79 -19.20 22.48 -15.73
N LYS A 80 -17.88 22.22 -15.58
CA LYS A 80 -16.90 22.44 -16.66
C LYS A 80 -16.96 21.38 -17.76
N LEU A 81 -17.35 20.16 -17.44
CA LEU A 81 -17.36 19.02 -18.35
C LEU A 81 -18.75 18.35 -18.41
N PRO A 82 -19.79 19.05 -18.88
CA PRO A 82 -21.17 18.54 -18.83
C PRO A 82 -21.38 17.26 -19.65
N ILE A 83 -20.66 17.11 -20.77
CA ILE A 83 -20.72 15.92 -21.64
C ILE A 83 -20.27 14.64 -20.90
N PHE A 84 -19.28 14.77 -19.98
CA PHE A 84 -18.73 13.63 -19.22
C PHE A 84 -19.41 13.40 -17.87
N LYS A 85 -20.36 14.26 -17.48
CA LYS A 85 -21.03 14.20 -16.15
C LYS A 85 -21.51 12.79 -15.78
N SER A 86 -22.23 12.13 -16.68
CA SER A 86 -22.78 10.80 -16.43
C SER A 86 -21.68 9.77 -16.22
N ARG A 87 -20.63 9.80 -17.04
CA ARG A 87 -19.49 8.86 -16.93
C ARG A 87 -18.71 9.09 -15.63
N ILE A 88 -18.44 10.34 -15.27
CA ILE A 88 -17.73 10.69 -14.02
C ILE A 88 -18.51 10.21 -12.80
N ILE A 89 -19.83 10.47 -12.75
CA ILE A 89 -20.67 10.01 -11.65
C ILE A 89 -20.68 8.48 -11.55
N SER A 90 -20.79 7.79 -12.71
CA SER A 90 -20.78 6.31 -12.75
C SER A 90 -19.44 5.75 -12.24
N LEU A 91 -18.31 6.32 -12.67
CA LEU A 91 -16.98 5.92 -12.22
C LEU A 91 -16.81 6.10 -10.70
N ILE A 92 -17.16 7.27 -10.16
CA ILE A 92 -17.08 7.53 -8.71
C ILE A 92 -17.96 6.55 -7.94
N ARG A 93 -19.15 6.22 -8.45
CA ARG A 93 -20.05 5.23 -7.83
C ARG A 93 -19.42 3.85 -7.84
N LEU A 94 -18.82 3.42 -8.95
CA LEU A 94 -18.14 2.15 -9.08
C LEU A 94 -16.97 2.04 -8.11
N LEU A 95 -16.05 3.02 -8.11
CA LEU A 95 -14.90 3.05 -7.22
C LEU A 95 -15.32 3.06 -5.75
N THR A 96 -16.36 3.82 -5.41
CA THR A 96 -16.92 3.82 -4.05
C THR A 96 -17.47 2.44 -3.65
N LYS A 97 -18.15 1.74 -4.56
CA LYS A 97 -18.68 0.41 -4.30
C LYS A 97 -17.56 -0.62 -4.11
N LYS A 98 -16.46 -0.45 -4.83
CA LYS A 98 -15.32 -1.36 -4.83
C LYS A 98 -14.18 -0.92 -3.89
N HIS A 99 -14.31 0.22 -3.20
CA HIS A 99 -13.28 0.80 -2.33
C HIS A 99 -12.61 -0.23 -1.39
N VAL A 100 -13.40 -1.02 -0.68
CA VAL A 100 -12.87 -2.03 0.27
C VAL A 100 -12.09 -3.10 -0.46
N LEU A 101 -12.60 -3.59 -1.59
CA LEU A 101 -11.92 -4.61 -2.39
C LEU A 101 -10.60 -4.08 -2.95
N LEU A 102 -10.62 -2.87 -3.55
CA LEU A 102 -9.42 -2.23 -4.10
C LEU A 102 -8.37 -1.98 -3.01
N GLY A 103 -8.79 -1.51 -1.83
CA GLY A 103 -7.87 -1.30 -0.70
C GLY A 103 -7.25 -2.60 -0.19
N LEU A 104 -8.02 -3.69 -0.11
CA LEU A 104 -7.50 -4.99 0.30
C LEU A 104 -6.52 -5.57 -0.72
N LEU A 105 -6.84 -5.45 -2.02
CA LEU A 105 -5.92 -5.89 -3.08
C LEU A 105 -4.65 -5.05 -3.10
N ALA A 106 -4.74 -3.73 -2.89
CA ALA A 106 -3.57 -2.87 -2.79
C ALA A 106 -2.63 -3.33 -1.67
N ILE A 107 -3.17 -3.62 -0.48
CA ILE A 107 -2.37 -4.10 0.65
C ILE A 107 -1.76 -5.47 0.36
N ALA A 108 -2.52 -6.38 -0.26
CA ALA A 108 -1.99 -7.70 -0.62
C ALA A 108 -0.80 -7.59 -1.60
N LEU A 109 -0.94 -6.76 -2.65
CA LEU A 109 0.17 -6.54 -3.59
C LEU A 109 1.37 -5.85 -2.93
N MET A 110 1.13 -4.89 -2.03
CA MET A 110 2.18 -4.20 -1.29
C MET A 110 3.00 -5.18 -0.42
N VAL A 111 2.33 -6.12 0.26
CA VAL A 111 3.02 -7.16 1.06
C VAL A 111 3.85 -8.08 0.17
N ILE A 112 3.29 -8.51 -0.97
CA ILE A 112 4.00 -9.36 -1.92
C ILE A 112 5.19 -8.61 -2.54
N HIS A 113 5.01 -7.35 -2.92
CA HIS A 113 6.07 -6.47 -3.42
C HIS A 113 7.23 -6.38 -2.42
N GLY A 114 6.95 -5.96 -1.18
CA GLY A 114 7.99 -5.84 -0.17
C GLY A 114 8.71 -7.17 0.14
N TRP A 115 7.99 -8.30 0.08
CA TRP A 115 8.61 -9.62 0.23
C TRP A 115 9.55 -9.96 -0.94
N ILE A 116 9.14 -9.70 -2.17
CA ILE A 116 9.94 -9.98 -3.37
C ILE A 116 11.18 -9.09 -3.40
N MET A 117 11.05 -7.77 -3.11
CA MET A 117 12.18 -6.85 -3.04
C MET A 117 13.18 -7.30 -1.95
N TYR A 118 12.70 -7.68 -0.77
CA TYR A 118 13.56 -8.23 0.27
C TYR A 118 14.32 -9.49 -0.17
N LEU A 119 13.70 -10.38 -0.96
CA LEU A 119 14.38 -11.57 -1.50
C LEU A 119 15.40 -11.22 -2.60
N ALA A 120 15.16 -10.14 -3.35
CA ALA A 120 16.05 -9.69 -4.41
C ALA A 120 17.30 -8.99 -3.84
N GLU A 121 17.13 -8.10 -2.87
CA GLU A 121 18.18 -7.26 -2.29
C GLU A 121 18.93 -7.94 -1.14
N GLY A 122 18.28 -8.86 -0.42
CA GLY A 122 18.87 -9.59 0.71
C GLY A 122 18.92 -8.82 2.03
N GLU A 123 18.76 -7.50 1.99
CA GLU A 123 18.78 -6.62 3.16
C GLU A 123 17.69 -5.53 3.08
N LEU A 124 17.42 -4.88 4.20
CA LEU A 124 16.50 -3.75 4.28
C LEU A 124 17.30 -2.45 4.32
N ASP A 125 17.31 -1.78 3.21
CA ASP A 125 17.88 -0.43 3.06
C ASP A 125 16.92 0.68 3.51
N GLY A 126 17.28 1.96 3.27
CA GLY A 126 16.44 3.11 3.60
C GLY A 126 15.09 3.11 2.89
N GLU A 127 15.05 2.64 1.63
CA GLU A 127 13.82 2.55 0.82
C GLU A 127 12.91 1.45 1.35
N GLY A 128 13.46 0.29 1.68
CA GLY A 128 12.73 -0.83 2.28
C GLY A 128 12.06 -0.43 3.60
N TRP A 129 12.75 0.33 4.46
CA TRP A 129 12.15 0.86 5.68
C TRP A 129 11.00 1.83 5.42
N LEU A 130 11.11 2.71 4.44
CA LEU A 130 10.02 3.60 4.03
C LEU A 130 8.81 2.81 3.52
N GLY A 131 9.04 1.76 2.74
CA GLY A 131 8.00 0.83 2.30
C GLY A 131 7.26 0.16 3.46
N ILE A 132 8.01 -0.33 4.47
CA ILE A 132 7.43 -0.93 5.70
C ILE A 132 6.58 0.09 6.47
N ILE A 133 7.06 1.32 6.64
CA ILE A 133 6.31 2.39 7.32
C ILE A 133 5.01 2.69 6.55
N ALA A 134 5.09 2.86 5.23
CA ALA A 134 3.92 3.10 4.40
C ALA A 134 2.91 1.96 4.51
N GLY A 135 3.35 0.72 4.36
CA GLY A 135 2.52 -0.48 4.48
C GLY A 135 1.84 -0.60 5.85
N SER A 136 2.59 -0.32 6.92
CA SER A 136 2.06 -0.31 8.28
C SER A 136 0.94 0.72 8.46
N LEU A 137 1.08 1.91 7.88
CA LEU A 137 0.05 2.94 7.92
C LEU A 137 -1.23 2.51 7.16
N PHE A 138 -1.09 1.83 6.00
CA PHE A 138 -2.24 1.27 5.30
C PHE A 138 -2.96 0.22 6.13
N VAL A 139 -2.23 -0.66 6.81
CA VAL A 139 -2.80 -1.68 7.71
C VAL A 139 -3.52 -1.02 8.90
N ILE A 140 -2.90 -0.03 9.53
CA ILE A 140 -3.51 0.74 10.64
C ILE A 140 -4.83 1.39 10.19
N ALA A 141 -4.90 1.89 8.95
CA ALA A 141 -6.10 2.51 8.41
C ALA A 141 -7.29 1.54 8.26
N ILE A 142 -7.07 0.22 8.28
CA ILE A 142 -8.15 -0.79 8.24
C ILE A 142 -9.03 -0.70 9.49
N ILE A 143 -8.45 -0.43 10.65
CA ILE A 143 -9.19 -0.38 11.92
C ILE A 143 -10.32 0.64 11.86
N PRO A 144 -10.07 1.94 11.63
CA PRO A 144 -11.14 2.92 11.49
C PRO A 144 -12.00 2.67 10.25
N GLY A 145 -11.44 2.12 9.16
CA GLY A 145 -12.19 1.71 7.98
C GLY A 145 -13.27 0.67 8.31
N SER A 146 -12.95 -0.34 9.11
CA SER A 146 -13.91 -1.37 9.52
C SER A 146 -15.04 -0.82 10.42
N ILE A 147 -14.74 0.18 11.24
CA ILE A 147 -15.76 0.91 12.02
C ILE A 147 -16.71 1.63 11.06
N LEU A 148 -16.19 2.27 10.01
CA LEU A 148 -16.98 3.01 9.02
C LEU A 148 -17.87 2.10 8.15
N ILE A 149 -17.51 0.85 7.95
CA ILE A 149 -18.37 -0.14 7.28
C ILE A 149 -19.66 -0.35 8.11
N LYS A 150 -19.52 -0.44 9.45
CA LYS A 150 -20.65 -0.65 10.36
C LYS A 150 -21.44 0.64 10.62
N ASN A 151 -20.72 1.75 10.83
CA ASN A 151 -21.34 3.03 11.16
C ASN A 151 -20.62 4.20 10.47
N LYS A 152 -21.18 4.62 9.33
CA LYS A 152 -20.66 5.72 8.51
C LYS A 152 -20.71 7.11 9.19
N ARG A 153 -21.40 7.24 10.35
CA ARG A 153 -21.57 8.53 11.04
C ARG A 153 -20.46 8.84 12.04
N VAL A 154 -19.56 7.90 12.34
CA VAL A 154 -18.47 8.09 13.30
C VAL A 154 -17.43 9.06 12.70
N LYS A 155 -17.54 10.33 13.07
CA LYS A 155 -16.68 11.42 12.54
C LYS A 155 -15.20 11.20 12.85
N PHE A 156 -14.89 10.74 14.06
CA PHE A 156 -13.51 10.45 14.49
C PHE A 156 -12.88 9.37 13.60
N ALA A 157 -13.55 8.22 13.43
CA ALA A 157 -13.04 7.14 12.59
C ALA A 157 -12.80 7.59 11.14
N ARG A 158 -13.69 8.44 10.60
CA ARG A 158 -13.52 9.01 9.26
C ARG A 158 -12.29 9.91 9.16
N LYS A 159 -12.13 10.83 10.13
CA LYS A 159 -10.98 11.74 10.17
C LYS A 159 -9.68 10.96 10.29
N PHE A 160 -9.64 10.00 11.24
CA PHE A 160 -8.46 9.17 11.47
C PHE A 160 -8.10 8.35 10.22
N HIS A 161 -9.06 7.61 9.64
CA HIS A 161 -8.86 6.84 8.40
C HIS A 161 -8.29 7.71 7.27
N THR A 162 -8.90 8.86 7.02
CA THR A 162 -8.48 9.75 5.93
C THR A 162 -7.09 10.34 6.20
N THR A 163 -6.81 10.79 7.44
CA THR A 163 -5.51 11.37 7.79
C THR A 163 -4.39 10.33 7.70
N THR A 164 -4.61 9.13 8.22
CA THR A 164 -3.63 8.03 8.13
C THR A 164 -3.32 7.67 6.68
N LEU A 165 -4.35 7.61 5.80
CA LEU A 165 -4.14 7.33 4.38
C LEU A 165 -3.43 8.47 3.64
N ILE A 166 -3.64 9.74 4.03
CA ILE A 166 -2.88 10.87 3.46
C ILE A 166 -1.41 10.75 3.84
N ILE A 167 -1.11 10.46 5.11
CA ILE A 167 0.26 10.27 5.57
C ILE A 167 0.89 9.07 4.84
N ALA A 168 0.20 7.94 4.76
CA ALA A 168 0.66 6.77 4.02
C ALA A 168 0.97 7.10 2.55
N GLY A 169 0.08 7.84 1.87
CA GLY A 169 0.31 8.28 0.49
C GLY A 169 1.53 9.18 0.32
N LEU A 170 1.77 10.10 1.28
CA LEU A 170 2.98 10.92 1.28
C LEU A 170 4.24 10.09 1.50
N THR A 171 4.19 9.09 2.40
CA THR A 171 5.31 8.16 2.63
C THR A 171 5.60 7.33 1.38
N VAL A 172 4.57 6.84 0.67
CA VAL A 172 4.73 6.14 -0.62
C VAL A 172 5.38 7.05 -1.66
N LEU A 173 4.98 8.34 -1.74
CA LEU A 173 5.60 9.27 -2.68
C LEU A 173 7.10 9.46 -2.39
N ILE A 174 7.48 9.52 -1.13
CA ILE A 174 8.90 9.61 -0.74
C ILE A 174 9.62 8.30 -1.12
N HIS A 175 9.07 7.15 -0.77
CA HIS A 175 9.61 5.82 -1.09
C HIS A 175 9.84 5.60 -2.60
N VAL A 176 8.99 6.14 -3.47
CA VAL A 176 9.13 6.01 -4.95
C VAL A 176 10.17 6.99 -5.53
N VAL A 177 10.50 8.09 -4.82
CA VAL A 177 11.39 9.16 -5.33
C VAL A 177 12.82 9.01 -4.79
N VAL A 178 13.03 8.35 -3.68
CA VAL A 178 14.35 8.12 -3.07
C VAL A 178 15.04 6.93 -3.69
#